data_d1a3f5e14641cb27243110f39ef4c7b5
#
_entry.id   d1a3f5e14641cb27243110f39ef4c7b5
#
_cell.length_a   1.000
_cell.length_b   1.000
_cell.length_c   1.000
_cell.angle_alpha   90.00
_cell.angle_beta   90.00
_cell.angle_gamma   90.00
#
_symmetry.space_group_name_H-M   'P 1'
#
loop_
_entity.id
_entity.type
_entity.pdbx_description
1 polymer ?
#
loop_
_entity_poly.entity_id
_entity_poly.type
_entity_poly.pdbx_seq_one_letter_code
_entity_poly.pdbx_strand_id
1 'polypeptide(L)'
;MSAVQVFIPCDSAAVACGANEVAAALQAECAQRGLAVELLRNSSRGLFWLEPLVEVQTAAGRVAYGPVAAADIPALLDAGLLQGAPHALGHGLVEQLPYLAKQERLTFARMGITRPLSLADYEAHGGWAGLRRALQLTPVAIVQEVLDAGLRGRGGAAFPAGVKWRTVAQAAGTQKYIVCNADEGDSGTFSDRMTLEGDPFMLIEGMTIAGLAVGATQGYVYIRSEYPDAVAVMTQAIALAKQAGFLGSDVCGSGHAFTLEVRKAAGAYVCGEETAMLESIEGKRGIVRAKPPLP
;
A
#
# COMPACT_ATOMS: atom_id res chain seq x y z
N MET A 1 10.73 -15.77 28.26
CA MET A 1 9.45 -15.76 27.53
C MET A 1 9.65 -14.88 26.31
N SER A 2 9.15 -15.26 25.14
CA SER A 2 9.17 -14.41 23.95
C SER A 2 8.31 -13.15 24.19
N ALA A 3 8.72 -12.02 23.63
CA ALA A 3 7.92 -10.80 23.69
C ALA A 3 6.55 -11.01 23.04
N VAL A 4 5.50 -10.42 23.61
CA VAL A 4 4.15 -10.44 23.02
C VAL A 4 4.08 -9.42 21.90
N GLN A 5 3.64 -9.83 20.73
CA GLN A 5 3.47 -8.94 19.60
C GLN A 5 2.17 -8.16 19.73
N VAL A 6 2.27 -6.83 19.64
CA VAL A 6 1.15 -5.90 19.62
C VAL A 6 1.25 -5.05 18.37
N PHE A 7 0.14 -4.96 17.65
CA PHE A 7 0.05 -4.24 16.38
C PHE A 7 -0.80 -2.97 16.56
N ILE A 8 -0.27 -1.84 16.14
CA ILE A 8 -0.98 -0.54 16.17
C ILE A 8 -0.72 0.14 14.82
N PRO A 9 -1.75 0.49 14.05
CA PRO A 9 -1.59 1.11 12.74
C PRO A 9 -0.80 2.41 12.77
N CYS A 10 -0.09 2.69 11.67
CA CYS A 10 0.71 3.92 11.51
C CYS A 10 0.36 4.71 10.25
N ASP A 11 -0.69 4.33 9.55
CA ASP A 11 -1.21 5.12 8.42
C ASP A 11 -1.94 6.38 8.91
N SER A 12 -2.14 7.32 7.98
CA SER A 12 -2.71 8.64 8.28
C SER A 12 -4.07 8.60 8.97
N ALA A 13 -4.92 7.60 8.67
CA ALA A 13 -6.24 7.46 9.30
C ALA A 13 -6.12 7.12 10.79
N ALA A 14 -5.31 6.13 11.13
CA ALA A 14 -5.09 5.71 12.51
C ALA A 14 -4.34 6.79 13.31
N VAL A 15 -3.33 7.43 12.71
CA VAL A 15 -2.56 8.51 13.34
C VAL A 15 -3.44 9.71 13.64
N ALA A 16 -4.35 10.09 12.74
CA ALA A 16 -5.32 11.16 12.98
C ALA A 16 -6.28 10.85 14.16
N CYS A 17 -6.46 9.57 14.49
CA CYS A 17 -7.27 9.14 15.65
C CYS A 17 -6.44 8.92 16.93
N GLY A 18 -5.12 9.17 16.92
CA GLY A 18 -4.26 9.08 18.12
C GLY A 18 -3.43 7.79 18.21
N ALA A 19 -3.21 7.05 17.12
CA ALA A 19 -2.47 5.79 17.15
C ALA A 19 -1.00 5.95 17.61
N ASN A 20 -0.39 7.12 17.38
CA ASN A 20 0.97 7.39 17.87
C ASN A 20 1.01 7.55 19.38
N GLU A 21 0.03 8.26 19.94
CA GLU A 21 -0.12 8.45 21.37
C GLU A 21 -0.41 7.13 22.09
N VAL A 22 -1.26 6.28 21.50
CA VAL A 22 -1.54 4.92 22.00
C VAL A 22 -0.28 4.07 21.97
N ALA A 23 0.49 4.09 20.88
CA ALA A 23 1.74 3.36 20.75
C ALA A 23 2.78 3.80 21.80
N ALA A 24 2.94 5.11 22.01
CA ALA A 24 3.84 5.68 23.01
C ALA A 24 3.42 5.31 24.43
N ALA A 25 2.12 5.39 24.75
CA ALA A 25 1.58 5.01 26.06
C ALA A 25 1.80 3.51 26.33
N LEU A 26 1.55 2.65 25.36
CA LEU A 26 1.79 1.21 25.50
C LEU A 26 3.27 0.91 25.79
N GLN A 27 4.19 1.52 25.05
CA GLN A 27 5.62 1.32 25.25
C GLN A 27 6.07 1.80 26.65
N ALA A 28 5.62 2.97 27.07
CA ALA A 28 5.96 3.54 28.37
C ALA A 28 5.45 2.66 29.53
N GLU A 29 4.16 2.26 29.49
CA GLU A 29 3.55 1.43 30.53
C GLU A 29 4.18 0.03 30.58
N CYS A 30 4.44 -0.60 29.44
CA CYS A 30 5.11 -1.88 29.39
C CYS A 30 6.54 -1.81 29.95
N ALA A 31 7.31 -0.77 29.62
CA ALA A 31 8.64 -0.55 30.16
C ALA A 31 8.59 -0.36 31.70
N GLN A 32 7.67 0.47 32.20
CA GLN A 32 7.50 0.71 33.63
C GLN A 32 7.14 -0.58 34.42
N ARG A 33 6.33 -1.43 33.82
CA ARG A 33 5.87 -2.70 34.40
C ARG A 33 6.80 -3.89 34.16
N GLY A 34 7.88 -3.70 33.41
CA GLY A 34 8.82 -4.78 33.04
C GLY A 34 8.19 -5.84 32.13
N LEU A 35 7.18 -5.47 31.32
CA LEU A 35 6.51 -6.36 30.39
C LEU A 35 7.25 -6.41 29.06
N ALA A 36 7.54 -7.60 28.55
CA ALA A 36 8.19 -7.81 27.26
C ALA A 36 7.17 -7.73 26.11
N VAL A 37 7.18 -6.62 25.37
CA VAL A 37 6.29 -6.38 24.21
C VAL A 37 7.12 -6.04 22.98
N GLU A 38 6.77 -6.62 21.85
CA GLU A 38 7.22 -6.21 20.51
C GLU A 38 6.12 -5.40 19.85
N LEU A 39 6.27 -4.06 19.82
CA LEU A 39 5.33 -3.19 19.14
C LEU A 39 5.61 -3.17 17.64
N LEU A 40 4.62 -3.57 16.85
CA LEU A 40 4.66 -3.61 15.39
C LEU A 40 3.71 -2.55 14.82
N ARG A 41 4.24 -1.67 13.97
CA ARG A 41 3.47 -0.62 13.32
C ARG A 41 3.04 -1.12 11.94
N ASN A 42 1.80 -1.62 11.87
CA ASN A 42 1.16 -2.08 10.63
C ASN A 42 0.32 -0.95 9.99
N SER A 43 -0.49 -1.29 9.00
CA SER A 43 -1.49 -0.39 8.41
C SER A 43 -2.88 -0.69 8.94
N SER A 44 -3.82 0.23 8.75
CA SER A 44 -5.23 0.03 9.04
C SER A 44 -5.81 -1.12 8.19
N ARG A 45 -6.77 -1.82 8.77
CA ARG A 45 -7.59 -2.80 8.04
C ARG A 45 -8.77 -2.17 7.30
N GLY A 46 -8.92 -0.84 7.40
CA GLY A 46 -10.08 -0.11 6.89
C GLY A 46 -11.26 -0.08 7.86
N LEU A 47 -11.06 -0.47 9.11
CA LEU A 47 -12.06 -0.40 10.18
C LEU A 47 -11.99 0.98 10.88
N PHE A 48 -12.17 2.06 10.12
CA PHE A 48 -11.92 3.44 10.59
C PHE A 48 -12.70 3.82 11.86
N TRP A 49 -13.85 3.22 12.08
CA TRP A 49 -14.65 3.45 13.29
C TRP A 49 -14.10 2.77 14.54
N LEU A 50 -13.09 1.91 14.40
CA LEU A 50 -12.38 1.24 15.48
C LEU A 50 -10.96 1.77 15.67
N GLU A 51 -10.54 2.76 14.87
CA GLU A 51 -9.21 3.34 15.00
C GLU A 51 -9.10 4.31 16.22
N PRO A 52 -7.98 4.27 16.94
CA PRO A 52 -6.84 3.35 16.81
C PRO A 52 -7.20 1.91 17.21
N LEU A 53 -6.95 0.98 16.30
CA LEU A 53 -7.17 -0.45 16.54
C LEU A 53 -5.89 -1.09 17.08
N VAL A 54 -5.95 -1.60 18.31
CA VAL A 54 -4.85 -2.35 18.92
C VAL A 54 -5.11 -3.85 18.75
N GLU A 55 -4.20 -4.56 18.09
CA GLU A 55 -4.29 -6.01 17.93
C GLU A 55 -3.18 -6.69 18.74
N VAL A 56 -3.51 -7.77 19.45
CA VAL A 56 -2.54 -8.56 20.24
C VAL A 56 -2.47 -9.96 19.70
N GLN A 57 -1.25 -10.45 19.41
CA GLN A 57 -1.04 -11.81 18.96
C GLN A 57 -1.23 -12.80 20.12
N THR A 58 -2.15 -13.73 19.96
CA THR A 58 -2.39 -14.84 20.87
C THR A 58 -2.22 -16.17 20.14
N ALA A 59 -2.29 -17.29 20.88
CA ALA A 59 -2.28 -18.61 20.28
C ALA A 59 -3.48 -18.88 19.35
N ALA A 60 -4.61 -18.21 19.59
CA ALA A 60 -5.82 -18.34 18.78
C ALA A 60 -5.84 -17.41 17.56
N GLY A 61 -4.93 -16.47 17.48
CA GLY A 61 -4.90 -15.41 16.46
C GLY A 61 -4.78 -14.02 17.07
N ARG A 62 -4.98 -12.97 16.26
CA ARG A 62 -4.94 -11.59 16.75
C ARG A 62 -6.28 -11.20 17.37
N VAL A 63 -6.25 -10.78 18.64
CA VAL A 63 -7.42 -10.20 19.34
C VAL A 63 -7.39 -8.69 19.19
N ALA A 64 -8.52 -8.11 18.78
CA ALA A 64 -8.67 -6.70 18.50
C ALA A 64 -9.32 -5.93 19.65
N TYR A 65 -8.82 -4.72 19.91
CA TYR A 65 -9.37 -3.74 20.83
C TYR A 65 -9.47 -2.38 20.14
N GLY A 66 -10.62 -1.73 20.24
CA GLY A 66 -10.82 -0.43 19.58
C GLY A 66 -12.20 0.20 19.81
N PRO A 67 -12.33 1.53 19.62
CA PRO A 67 -11.22 2.47 19.50
C PRO A 67 -10.50 2.67 20.84
N VAL A 68 -9.16 2.60 20.85
CA VAL A 68 -8.35 2.73 22.06
C VAL A 68 -7.78 4.15 22.15
N ALA A 69 -7.95 4.80 23.28
CA ALA A 69 -7.25 6.03 23.62
C ALA A 69 -5.97 5.73 24.44
N ALA A 70 -4.98 6.63 24.40
CA ALA A 70 -3.76 6.47 25.20
C ALA A 70 -4.04 6.31 26.70
N ALA A 71 -5.07 6.97 27.21
CA ALA A 71 -5.51 6.88 28.61
C ALA A 71 -6.08 5.50 29.00
N ASP A 72 -6.51 4.69 28.03
CA ASP A 72 -7.07 3.37 28.30
C ASP A 72 -5.99 2.30 28.53
N ILE A 73 -4.75 2.56 28.09
CA ILE A 73 -3.65 1.58 28.10
C ILE A 73 -3.36 0.98 29.47
N PRO A 74 -3.26 1.77 30.57
CA PRO A 74 -3.03 1.18 31.90
C PRO A 74 -4.13 0.19 32.29
N ALA A 75 -5.41 0.56 32.13
CA ALA A 75 -6.55 -0.28 32.48
C ALA A 75 -6.64 -1.53 31.59
N LEU A 76 -6.35 -1.42 30.29
CA LEU A 76 -6.30 -2.54 29.36
C LEU A 76 -5.21 -3.54 29.75
N LEU A 77 -4.01 -3.08 30.14
CA LEU A 77 -2.95 -3.93 30.63
C LEU A 77 -3.32 -4.65 31.93
N ASP A 78 -3.97 -3.93 32.88
CA ASP A 78 -4.48 -4.52 34.13
C ASP A 78 -5.55 -5.59 33.87
N ALA A 79 -6.37 -5.39 32.84
CA ALA A 79 -7.40 -6.34 32.41
C ALA A 79 -6.85 -7.53 31.60
N GLY A 80 -5.54 -7.59 31.31
CA GLY A 80 -4.91 -8.70 30.58
C GLY A 80 -4.89 -8.49 29.07
N LEU A 81 -4.68 -7.28 28.59
CA LEU A 81 -4.52 -6.96 27.16
C LEU A 81 -3.57 -7.94 26.45
N LEU A 82 -2.38 -8.17 27.04
CA LEU A 82 -1.34 -9.00 26.40
C LEU A 82 -1.70 -10.49 26.32
N GLN A 83 -2.74 -10.92 27.03
CA GLN A 83 -3.28 -12.28 26.96
C GLN A 83 -4.53 -12.36 26.06
N GLY A 84 -4.95 -11.25 25.49
CA GLY A 84 -6.17 -11.20 24.69
C GLY A 84 -7.45 -11.33 25.53
N ALA A 85 -7.43 -10.85 26.79
CA ALA A 85 -8.53 -11.02 27.70
C ALA A 85 -9.78 -10.19 27.28
N PRO A 86 -11.00 -10.66 27.60
CA PRO A 86 -12.22 -9.89 27.33
C PRO A 86 -12.21 -8.51 27.99
N HIS A 87 -12.63 -7.51 27.26
CA HIS A 87 -12.75 -6.12 27.75
C HIS A 87 -13.89 -5.40 27.01
N ALA A 88 -14.38 -4.27 27.56
CA ALA A 88 -15.41 -3.48 26.92
C ALA A 88 -15.02 -2.93 25.53
N LEU A 89 -13.72 -2.66 25.31
CA LEU A 89 -13.15 -2.27 24.02
C LEU A 89 -12.75 -3.49 23.17
N GLY A 90 -12.93 -4.74 23.64
CA GLY A 90 -12.51 -5.95 22.95
C GLY A 90 -13.54 -6.40 21.92
N HIS A 91 -13.06 -6.78 20.75
CA HIS A 91 -13.86 -7.26 19.62
C HIS A 91 -13.62 -8.75 19.30
N GLY A 92 -12.80 -9.44 20.09
CA GLY A 92 -12.42 -10.82 19.83
C GLY A 92 -11.41 -10.95 18.69
N LEU A 93 -11.40 -12.11 18.03
CA LEU A 93 -10.48 -12.37 16.92
C LEU A 93 -10.79 -11.44 15.74
N VAL A 94 -9.79 -10.69 15.30
CA VAL A 94 -9.96 -9.65 14.28
C VAL A 94 -10.47 -10.22 12.94
N GLU A 95 -10.00 -11.41 12.56
CA GLU A 95 -10.44 -12.06 11.30
C GLU A 95 -11.91 -12.54 11.37
N GLN A 96 -12.48 -12.64 12.56
CA GLN A 96 -13.88 -13.04 12.77
C GLN A 96 -14.82 -11.85 12.88
N LEU A 97 -14.31 -10.62 12.85
CA LEU A 97 -15.16 -9.42 12.80
C LEU A 97 -16.10 -9.51 11.59
N PRO A 98 -17.42 -9.31 11.76
CA PRO A 98 -18.41 -9.54 10.70
C PRO A 98 -18.12 -8.77 9.41
N TYR A 99 -17.51 -7.61 9.51
CA TYR A 99 -17.10 -6.80 8.36
C TYR A 99 -15.97 -7.45 7.58
N LEU A 100 -14.94 -8.00 8.24
CA LEU A 100 -13.80 -8.65 7.60
C LEU A 100 -14.13 -10.07 7.14
N ALA A 101 -14.85 -10.83 7.97
CA ALA A 101 -15.18 -12.22 7.70
C ALA A 101 -16.05 -12.41 6.44
N LYS A 102 -16.74 -11.35 5.98
CA LYS A 102 -17.55 -11.35 4.75
C LYS A 102 -16.76 -10.92 3.51
N GLN A 103 -15.50 -10.54 3.63
CA GLN A 103 -14.68 -10.05 2.53
C GLN A 103 -13.72 -11.12 2.02
N GLU A 104 -13.62 -11.23 0.71
CA GLU A 104 -12.49 -11.83 0.03
C GLU A 104 -11.52 -10.70 -0.37
N ARG A 105 -10.41 -10.57 0.36
CA ARG A 105 -9.51 -9.42 0.24
C ARG A 105 -8.37 -9.74 -0.72
N LEU A 106 -8.44 -9.23 -1.95
CA LEU A 106 -7.37 -9.35 -2.95
C LEU A 106 -6.43 -8.15 -2.87
N THR A 107 -6.92 -6.95 -3.16
CA THR A 107 -6.11 -5.72 -3.14
C THR A 107 -5.59 -5.39 -1.74
N PHE A 108 -6.39 -5.65 -0.71
CA PHE A 108 -6.04 -5.37 0.68
C PHE A 108 -5.64 -6.63 1.47
N ALA A 109 -5.15 -7.68 0.80
CA ALA A 109 -4.82 -8.95 1.44
C ALA A 109 -3.79 -8.80 2.57
N ARG A 110 -2.82 -7.90 2.43
CA ARG A 110 -1.76 -7.64 3.43
C ARG A 110 -2.04 -6.47 4.37
N MET A 111 -3.12 -5.69 4.11
CA MET A 111 -3.47 -4.54 4.95
C MET A 111 -3.83 -4.98 6.37
N GLY A 112 -3.23 -4.33 7.35
CA GLY A 112 -3.34 -4.70 8.76
C GLY A 112 -2.46 -5.87 9.18
N ILE A 113 -1.78 -6.53 8.25
CA ILE A 113 -0.96 -7.73 8.51
C ILE A 113 0.52 -7.37 8.54
N THR A 114 1.01 -6.74 7.47
CA THR A 114 2.43 -6.41 7.27
C THR A 114 2.77 -5.00 7.75
N ARG A 115 4.04 -4.78 8.07
CA ARG A 115 4.60 -3.43 8.25
C ARG A 115 4.86 -2.83 6.86
N PRO A 116 4.37 -1.62 6.56
CA PRO A 116 4.38 -1.06 5.20
C PRO A 116 5.77 -0.96 4.56
N LEU A 117 6.81 -0.65 5.37
CA LEU A 117 8.17 -0.47 4.88
C LEU A 117 9.09 -1.67 5.16
N SER A 118 8.53 -2.84 5.45
CA SER A 118 9.29 -4.08 5.66
C SER A 118 9.27 -4.95 4.41
N LEU A 119 10.38 -4.98 3.67
CA LEU A 119 10.57 -5.89 2.54
C LEU A 119 10.43 -7.35 2.97
N ALA A 120 10.93 -7.69 4.16
CA ALA A 120 10.85 -9.05 4.69
C ALA A 120 9.40 -9.47 4.96
N ASP A 121 8.57 -8.57 5.54
CA ASP A 121 7.15 -8.87 5.75
C ASP A 121 6.41 -9.01 4.41
N TYR A 122 6.69 -8.12 3.45
CA TYR A 122 6.12 -8.18 2.13
C TYR A 122 6.43 -9.52 1.44
N GLU A 123 7.69 -9.93 1.46
CA GLU A 123 8.15 -11.20 0.87
C GLU A 123 7.55 -12.42 1.59
N ALA A 124 7.50 -12.43 2.92
CA ALA A 124 6.91 -13.50 3.72
C ALA A 124 5.40 -13.70 3.43
N HIS A 125 4.72 -12.66 2.94
CA HIS A 125 3.30 -12.68 2.56
C HIS A 125 3.09 -12.68 1.04
N GLY A 126 4.00 -13.33 0.28
CA GLY A 126 3.86 -13.59 -1.15
C GLY A 126 4.29 -12.43 -2.06
N GLY A 127 4.87 -11.38 -1.52
CA GLY A 127 5.43 -10.29 -2.29
C GLY A 127 6.58 -10.73 -3.21
N TRP A 128 6.76 -9.99 -4.29
CA TRP A 128 7.75 -10.23 -5.35
C TRP A 128 7.57 -11.54 -6.14
N ALA A 129 6.57 -12.36 -5.83
CA ALA A 129 6.30 -13.59 -6.56
C ALA A 129 5.88 -13.30 -8.02
N GLY A 130 5.05 -12.28 -8.22
CA GLY A 130 4.64 -11.83 -9.54
C GLY A 130 5.81 -11.32 -10.39
N LEU A 131 6.68 -10.49 -9.79
CA LEU A 131 7.87 -10.00 -10.47
C LEU A 131 8.83 -11.13 -10.83
N ARG A 132 9.13 -12.04 -9.90
CA ARG A 132 9.99 -13.21 -10.18
C ARG A 132 9.45 -14.06 -11.31
N ARG A 133 8.12 -14.24 -11.38
CA ARG A 133 7.47 -14.92 -12.50
C ARG A 133 7.61 -14.12 -13.81
N ALA A 134 7.32 -12.82 -13.76
CA ALA A 134 7.40 -11.96 -14.95
C ALA A 134 8.81 -11.95 -15.58
N LEU A 135 9.85 -11.99 -14.76
CA LEU A 135 11.23 -12.07 -15.22
C LEU A 135 11.59 -13.38 -15.96
N GLN A 136 10.77 -14.42 -15.85
CA GLN A 136 10.91 -15.68 -16.57
C GLN A 136 10.11 -15.71 -17.89
N LEU A 137 9.34 -14.68 -18.18
CA LEU A 137 8.44 -14.58 -19.31
C LEU A 137 8.97 -13.58 -20.36
N THR A 138 8.52 -13.75 -21.59
CA THR A 138 8.70 -12.68 -22.58
C THR A 138 7.71 -11.54 -22.32
N PRO A 139 8.00 -10.28 -22.75
CA PRO A 139 7.05 -9.16 -22.62
C PRO A 139 5.66 -9.49 -23.20
N VAL A 140 5.59 -10.17 -24.32
CA VAL A 140 4.33 -10.60 -24.95
C VAL A 140 3.57 -11.59 -24.06
N ALA A 141 4.26 -12.52 -23.42
CA ALA A 141 3.64 -13.49 -22.53
C ALA A 141 3.09 -12.82 -21.26
N ILE A 142 3.80 -11.82 -20.71
CA ILE A 142 3.30 -11.03 -19.57
C ILE A 142 1.98 -10.32 -19.95
N VAL A 143 1.96 -9.65 -21.11
CA VAL A 143 0.75 -8.98 -21.61
C VAL A 143 -0.40 -9.98 -21.77
N GLN A 144 -0.11 -11.18 -22.32
CA GLN A 144 -1.13 -12.20 -22.51
C GLN A 144 -1.69 -12.72 -21.19
N GLU A 145 -0.85 -12.98 -20.18
CA GLU A 145 -1.33 -13.38 -18.84
C GLU A 145 -2.25 -12.33 -18.22
N VAL A 146 -1.92 -11.05 -18.35
CA VAL A 146 -2.76 -9.95 -17.84
C VAL A 146 -4.09 -9.85 -18.61
N LEU A 147 -4.09 -10.12 -19.92
CA LEU A 147 -5.32 -10.21 -20.71
C LEU A 147 -6.21 -11.37 -20.24
N ASP A 148 -5.62 -12.57 -20.09
CA ASP A 148 -6.32 -13.79 -19.73
C ASP A 148 -6.88 -13.71 -18.29
N ALA A 149 -6.15 -13.04 -17.39
CA ALA A 149 -6.61 -12.75 -16.03
C ALA A 149 -7.79 -11.76 -15.99
N GLY A 150 -8.09 -11.07 -17.08
CA GLY A 150 -9.16 -10.10 -17.15
C GLY A 150 -8.96 -8.88 -16.24
N LEU A 151 -7.71 -8.55 -15.88
CA LEU A 151 -7.40 -7.42 -15.00
C LEU A 151 -7.91 -6.11 -15.61
N ARG A 152 -8.60 -5.32 -14.78
CA ARG A 152 -9.17 -4.03 -15.17
C ARG A 152 -8.65 -2.91 -14.29
N GLY A 153 -8.68 -1.68 -14.82
CA GLY A 153 -8.37 -0.48 -14.06
C GLY A 153 -9.33 -0.28 -12.88
N ARG A 154 -8.84 0.34 -11.83
CA ARG A 154 -9.57 0.61 -10.58
C ARG A 154 -9.97 2.09 -10.41
N GLY A 155 -9.73 2.93 -11.40
CA GLY A 155 -10.11 4.35 -11.40
C GLY A 155 -11.52 4.65 -11.91
N GLY A 156 -12.46 3.68 -11.84
CA GLY A 156 -13.86 3.84 -12.21
C GLY A 156 -14.22 3.37 -13.62
N ALA A 157 -13.41 3.62 -14.64
CA ALA A 157 -13.68 3.22 -16.02
C ALA A 157 -13.56 1.71 -16.29
N ALA A 158 -12.90 0.97 -15.42
CA ALA A 158 -12.70 -0.48 -15.51
C ALA A 158 -12.16 -0.94 -16.88
N PHE A 159 -11.31 -0.14 -17.53
CA PHE A 159 -10.71 -0.50 -18.82
C PHE A 159 -9.78 -1.70 -18.66
N PRO A 160 -9.77 -2.68 -19.61
CA PRO A 160 -8.89 -3.86 -19.52
C PRO A 160 -7.41 -3.47 -19.55
N ALA A 161 -6.67 -3.77 -18.47
CA ALA A 161 -5.27 -3.38 -18.33
C ALA A 161 -4.37 -4.02 -19.40
N GLY A 162 -4.58 -5.31 -19.70
CA GLY A 162 -3.79 -6.01 -20.72
C GLY A 162 -3.98 -5.45 -22.12
N VAL A 163 -5.16 -4.89 -22.47
CA VAL A 163 -5.37 -4.19 -23.75
C VAL A 163 -4.53 -2.91 -23.79
N LYS A 164 -4.54 -2.12 -22.71
CA LYS A 164 -3.71 -0.91 -22.61
C LYS A 164 -2.23 -1.25 -22.73
N TRP A 165 -1.76 -2.27 -22.01
CA TRP A 165 -0.36 -2.69 -22.07
C TRP A 165 0.04 -3.18 -23.46
N ARG A 166 -0.81 -3.97 -24.12
CA ARG A 166 -0.56 -4.41 -25.51
C ARG A 166 -0.42 -3.24 -26.49
N THR A 167 -1.31 -2.25 -26.37
CA THR A 167 -1.25 -1.05 -27.20
C THR A 167 0.06 -0.28 -26.99
N VAL A 168 0.47 -0.08 -25.73
CA VAL A 168 1.74 0.59 -25.41
C VAL A 168 2.95 -0.24 -25.86
N ALA A 169 2.92 -1.57 -25.68
CA ALA A 169 4.01 -2.43 -26.14
C ALA A 169 4.23 -2.33 -27.64
N GLN A 170 3.16 -2.22 -28.43
CA GLN A 170 3.18 -2.11 -29.89
C GLN A 170 3.43 -0.68 -30.41
N ALA A 171 3.30 0.32 -29.57
CA ALA A 171 3.51 1.71 -29.97
C ALA A 171 4.98 1.93 -30.40
N ALA A 172 5.15 2.68 -31.49
CA ALA A 172 6.47 3.13 -31.92
C ALA A 172 7.07 4.09 -30.89
N GLY A 173 8.37 3.98 -30.65
CA GLY A 173 9.09 4.84 -29.70
C GLY A 173 10.08 4.02 -28.87
N THR A 174 11.24 4.62 -28.64
CA THR A 174 12.31 3.98 -27.85
C THR A 174 12.15 4.21 -26.36
N GLN A 175 11.51 5.30 -25.96
CA GLN A 175 11.24 5.63 -24.58
C GLN A 175 9.75 5.48 -24.27
N LYS A 176 9.44 4.68 -23.28
CA LYS A 176 8.08 4.48 -22.74
C LYS A 176 8.09 4.70 -21.23
N TYR A 177 6.93 5.05 -20.72
CA TYR A 177 6.76 5.36 -19.29
C TYR A 177 5.61 4.56 -18.70
N ILE A 178 5.71 4.25 -17.41
CA ILE A 178 4.59 3.76 -16.61
C ILE A 178 4.20 4.88 -15.64
N VAL A 179 2.95 5.32 -15.70
CA VAL A 179 2.43 6.34 -14.78
C VAL A 179 1.31 5.74 -13.95
N CYS A 180 1.50 5.74 -12.63
CA CYS A 180 0.43 5.45 -11.68
C CYS A 180 -0.31 6.74 -11.38
N ASN A 181 -1.57 6.80 -11.75
CA ASN A 181 -2.47 7.87 -11.35
C ASN A 181 -2.94 7.61 -9.91
N ALA A 182 -2.35 8.32 -8.96
CA ALA A 182 -2.71 8.31 -7.55
C ALA A 182 -3.25 9.67 -7.09
N ASP A 183 -3.89 10.40 -8.01
CA ASP A 183 -4.67 11.61 -7.72
C ASP A 183 -6.12 11.21 -7.40
N GLU A 184 -6.31 10.58 -6.23
CA GLU A 184 -7.59 10.09 -5.72
C GLU A 184 -8.46 11.27 -5.28
N GLY A 185 -9.06 11.96 -6.26
CA GLY A 185 -9.76 13.23 -6.05
C GLY A 185 -11.14 13.12 -5.41
N ASP A 186 -11.83 11.99 -5.54
CA ASP A 186 -13.17 11.78 -5.00
C ASP A 186 -13.16 11.67 -3.47
N SER A 187 -13.84 12.60 -2.81
CA SER A 187 -13.92 12.65 -1.34
C SER A 187 -14.50 11.35 -0.76
N GLY A 188 -13.86 10.81 0.28
CA GLY A 188 -14.31 9.62 0.97
C GLY A 188 -13.90 8.28 0.36
N THR A 189 -13.15 8.27 -0.77
CA THR A 189 -12.68 7.03 -1.41
C THR A 189 -11.58 6.36 -0.60
N PHE A 190 -10.44 7.00 -0.41
CA PHE A 190 -9.28 6.60 0.40
C PHE A 190 -8.67 5.21 0.11
N SER A 191 -9.09 4.50 -0.92
CA SER A 191 -8.57 3.16 -1.24
C SER A 191 -7.14 3.21 -1.77
N ASP A 192 -6.82 4.20 -2.60
CA ASP A 192 -5.48 4.41 -3.12
C ASP A 192 -4.53 4.86 -2.01
N ARG A 193 -4.97 5.82 -1.17
CA ARG A 193 -4.22 6.24 0.00
C ARG A 193 -3.86 5.07 0.91
N MET A 194 -4.83 4.21 1.25
CA MET A 194 -4.59 3.03 2.05
C MET A 194 -3.54 2.12 1.42
N THR A 195 -3.61 1.89 0.11
CA THR A 195 -2.63 1.07 -0.62
C THR A 195 -1.24 1.69 -0.57
N LEU A 196 -1.13 3.00 -0.84
CA LEU A 196 0.15 3.72 -0.86
C LEU A 196 0.83 3.74 0.51
N GLU A 197 0.03 3.89 1.59
CA GLU A 197 0.54 3.94 2.96
C GLU A 197 0.72 2.54 3.57
N GLY A 198 -0.07 1.55 3.17
CA GLY A 198 -0.14 0.26 3.86
C GLY A 198 0.51 -0.90 3.14
N ASP A 199 0.58 -0.89 1.80
CA ASP A 199 1.20 -1.94 0.99
C ASP A 199 1.92 -1.36 -0.24
N PRO A 200 2.88 -0.42 -0.05
CA PRO A 200 3.51 0.32 -1.13
C PRO A 200 4.29 -0.58 -2.10
N PHE A 201 4.84 -1.70 -1.59
CA PHE A 201 5.62 -2.62 -2.43
C PHE A 201 4.77 -3.35 -3.46
N MET A 202 3.46 -3.57 -3.19
CA MET A 202 2.55 -4.14 -4.16
C MET A 202 2.43 -3.25 -5.41
N LEU A 203 2.34 -1.94 -5.22
CA LEU A 203 2.31 -0.99 -6.33
C LEU A 203 3.64 -0.97 -7.07
N ILE A 204 4.77 -0.95 -6.36
CA ILE A 204 6.11 -0.96 -6.95
C ILE A 204 6.30 -2.23 -7.80
N GLU A 205 5.94 -3.40 -7.27
CA GLU A 205 5.99 -4.67 -7.99
C GLU A 205 5.14 -4.62 -9.27
N GLY A 206 3.88 -4.19 -9.15
CA GLY A 206 2.96 -4.09 -10.28
C GLY A 206 3.44 -3.13 -11.38
N MET A 207 3.99 -1.98 -11.00
CA MET A 207 4.55 -1.02 -11.96
C MET A 207 5.82 -1.55 -12.63
N THR A 208 6.65 -2.30 -11.91
CA THR A 208 7.85 -2.93 -12.47
C THR A 208 7.46 -4.00 -13.50
N ILE A 209 6.47 -4.84 -13.19
CA ILE A 209 5.94 -5.83 -14.13
C ILE A 209 5.37 -5.15 -15.38
N ALA A 210 4.64 -4.05 -15.20
CA ALA A 210 4.13 -3.27 -16.34
C ALA A 210 5.27 -2.70 -17.21
N GLY A 211 6.33 -2.20 -16.56
CA GLY A 211 7.53 -1.73 -17.25
C GLY A 211 8.17 -2.81 -18.14
N LEU A 212 8.37 -4.00 -17.58
CA LEU A 212 8.88 -5.17 -18.31
C LEU A 212 7.98 -5.53 -19.50
N ALA A 213 6.65 -5.53 -19.29
CA ALA A 213 5.68 -5.91 -20.30
C ALA A 213 5.65 -4.97 -21.51
N VAL A 214 5.85 -3.67 -21.32
CA VAL A 214 5.75 -2.67 -22.38
C VAL A 214 7.09 -2.13 -22.87
N GLY A 215 8.19 -2.48 -22.20
CA GLY A 215 9.53 -2.00 -22.50
C GLY A 215 9.78 -0.57 -21.97
N ALA A 216 9.13 -0.18 -20.88
CA ALA A 216 9.38 1.08 -20.21
C ALA A 216 10.54 0.93 -19.21
N THR A 217 11.38 1.96 -19.11
CA THR A 217 12.51 2.00 -18.17
C THR A 217 12.33 3.01 -17.05
N GLN A 218 11.28 3.84 -17.12
CA GLN A 218 10.97 4.88 -16.17
C GLN A 218 9.49 4.85 -15.80
N GLY A 219 9.18 4.99 -14.52
CA GLY A 219 7.82 5.18 -14.03
C GLY A 219 7.68 6.33 -13.06
N TYR A 220 6.45 6.84 -12.94
CA TYR A 220 6.08 7.91 -12.03
C TYR A 220 4.86 7.50 -11.21
N VAL A 221 4.90 7.74 -9.91
CA VAL A 221 3.74 7.67 -9.03
C VAL A 221 3.27 9.11 -8.79
N TYR A 222 2.19 9.49 -9.46
CA TYR A 222 1.63 10.83 -9.35
C TYR A 222 0.62 10.87 -8.21
N ILE A 223 1.04 11.45 -7.07
CA ILE A 223 0.27 11.46 -5.83
C ILE A 223 -0.24 12.85 -5.54
N ARG A 224 -1.53 12.97 -5.21
CA ARG A 224 -2.13 14.25 -4.81
C ARG A 224 -1.40 14.86 -3.60
N SER A 225 -1.30 16.19 -3.59
CA SER A 225 -0.58 16.93 -2.53
C SER A 225 -1.20 16.78 -1.15
N GLU A 226 -2.47 16.44 -1.08
CA GLU A 226 -3.24 16.26 0.15
C GLU A 226 -2.95 14.94 0.89
N TYR A 227 -2.09 14.07 0.31
CA TYR A 227 -1.65 12.82 0.90
C TYR A 227 -0.15 12.85 1.25
N PRO A 228 0.30 13.72 2.19
CA PRO A 228 1.72 13.87 2.52
C PRO A 228 2.35 12.58 3.05
N ASP A 229 1.60 11.79 3.83
CA ASP A 229 2.10 10.52 4.38
C ASP A 229 2.29 9.49 3.28
N ALA A 230 1.36 9.38 2.32
CA ALA A 230 1.52 8.52 1.16
C ALA A 230 2.74 8.90 0.31
N VAL A 231 3.00 10.20 0.12
CA VAL A 231 4.23 10.69 -0.56
C VAL A 231 5.48 10.24 0.19
N ALA A 232 5.49 10.38 1.52
CA ALA A 232 6.62 9.99 2.36
C ALA A 232 6.86 8.48 2.33
N VAL A 233 5.81 7.67 2.52
CA VAL A 233 5.89 6.20 2.51
C VAL A 233 6.35 5.69 1.15
N MET A 234 5.74 6.16 0.05
CA MET A 234 6.13 5.74 -1.30
C MET A 234 7.57 6.11 -1.64
N THR A 235 8.02 7.30 -1.23
CA THR A 235 9.42 7.72 -1.44
C THR A 235 10.40 6.79 -0.72
N GLN A 236 10.10 6.43 0.52
CA GLN A 236 10.92 5.50 1.30
C GLN A 236 10.86 4.07 0.71
N ALA A 237 9.67 3.59 0.34
CA ALA A 237 9.51 2.26 -0.24
C ALA A 237 10.27 2.10 -1.56
N ILE A 238 10.25 3.11 -2.43
CA ILE A 238 11.04 3.14 -3.67
C ILE A 238 12.54 3.08 -3.36
N ALA A 239 13.02 3.84 -2.36
CA ALA A 239 14.41 3.80 -1.95
C ALA A 239 14.84 2.42 -1.44
N LEU A 240 14.01 1.79 -0.61
CA LEU A 240 14.24 0.43 -0.10
C LEU A 240 14.21 -0.63 -1.22
N ALA A 241 13.26 -0.55 -2.15
CA ALA A 241 13.18 -1.45 -3.29
C ALA A 241 14.39 -1.30 -4.21
N LYS A 242 14.87 -0.07 -4.43
CA LYS A 242 16.08 0.20 -5.20
C LYS A 242 17.32 -0.36 -4.51
N GLN A 243 17.46 -0.17 -3.20
CA GLN A 243 18.58 -0.69 -2.43
C GLN A 243 18.62 -2.22 -2.43
N ALA A 244 17.46 -2.86 -2.45
CA ALA A 244 17.32 -4.33 -2.50
C ALA A 244 17.41 -4.91 -3.92
N GLY A 245 17.59 -4.08 -4.97
CA GLY A 245 17.73 -4.53 -6.35
C GLY A 245 16.44 -4.84 -7.09
N PHE A 246 15.28 -4.49 -6.52
CA PHE A 246 13.97 -4.64 -7.20
C PHE A 246 13.68 -3.48 -8.18
N LEU A 247 14.48 -2.42 -8.14
CA LEU A 247 14.45 -1.26 -9.03
C LEU A 247 15.88 -0.84 -9.39
N GLY A 248 16.06 -0.16 -10.51
CA GLY A 248 17.34 0.41 -10.92
C GLY A 248 17.74 0.03 -12.33
N SER A 249 19.04 0.04 -12.61
CA SER A 249 19.61 -0.30 -13.94
C SER A 249 19.56 -1.78 -14.25
N ASP A 250 19.34 -2.63 -13.27
CA ASP A 250 19.32 -4.10 -13.41
C ASP A 250 18.37 -4.70 -12.37
N VAL A 251 17.11 -4.82 -12.72
CA VAL A 251 16.06 -5.36 -11.84
C VAL A 251 16.32 -6.84 -11.58
N CYS A 252 16.63 -7.19 -10.34
CA CYS A 252 16.90 -8.56 -9.89
C CYS A 252 17.96 -9.31 -10.71
N GLY A 253 18.94 -8.63 -11.30
CA GLY A 253 19.98 -9.27 -12.11
C GLY A 253 19.52 -9.75 -13.50
N SER A 254 18.40 -9.22 -14.00
CA SER A 254 17.77 -9.66 -15.26
C SER A 254 18.29 -8.96 -16.52
N GLY A 255 19.11 -7.92 -16.36
CA GLY A 255 19.51 -7.03 -17.45
C GLY A 255 18.46 -5.99 -17.86
N HIS A 256 17.27 -5.99 -17.23
CA HIS A 256 16.24 -4.98 -17.45
C HIS A 256 16.37 -3.81 -16.48
N ALA A 257 16.28 -2.59 -17.01
CA ALA A 257 16.25 -1.38 -16.19
C ALA A 257 14.82 -0.94 -15.94
N PHE A 258 14.49 -0.57 -14.69
CA PHE A 258 13.26 0.14 -14.37
C PHE A 258 13.46 0.99 -13.12
N THR A 259 13.14 2.27 -13.21
CA THR A 259 13.22 3.23 -12.10
C THR A 259 11.87 3.86 -11.84
N LEU A 260 11.61 4.20 -10.58
CA LEU A 260 10.40 4.88 -10.14
C LEU A 260 10.72 6.18 -9.41
N GLU A 261 9.87 7.17 -9.61
CA GLU A 261 9.90 8.44 -8.88
C GLU A 261 8.50 8.82 -8.42
N VAL A 262 8.40 9.41 -7.22
CA VAL A 262 7.17 10.07 -6.78
C VAL A 262 7.10 11.45 -7.39
N ARG A 263 5.94 11.77 -7.99
CA ARG A 263 5.59 13.12 -8.45
C ARG A 263 4.41 13.63 -7.62
N LYS A 264 4.70 14.59 -6.75
CA LYS A 264 3.67 15.25 -5.95
C LYS A 264 2.89 16.21 -6.82
N ALA A 265 1.57 16.03 -6.86
CA ALA A 265 0.64 16.90 -7.60
C ALA A 265 0.54 18.29 -6.99
N ALA A 266 0.01 19.24 -7.74
CA ALA A 266 -0.19 20.62 -7.29
C ALA A 266 -1.53 20.86 -6.55
N GLY A 267 -2.37 19.81 -6.37
CA GLY A 267 -3.63 19.90 -5.64
C GLY A 267 -4.82 20.37 -6.49
N ALA A 268 -4.92 19.88 -7.72
CA ALA A 268 -6.04 20.19 -8.61
C ALA A 268 -6.81 18.91 -9.00
N TYR A 269 -8.09 18.83 -8.67
CA TYR A 269 -8.97 17.69 -8.98
C TYR A 269 -8.92 17.25 -10.45
N VAL A 270 -8.83 18.23 -11.39
CA VAL A 270 -8.75 17.96 -12.84
C VAL A 270 -7.56 17.06 -13.20
N CYS A 271 -6.50 17.06 -12.40
CA CYS A 271 -5.30 16.25 -12.66
C CYS A 271 -5.50 14.75 -12.34
N GLY A 272 -6.66 14.34 -11.83
CA GLY A 272 -7.12 12.95 -11.84
C GLY A 272 -7.50 12.45 -13.24
N GLU A 273 -7.82 13.34 -14.17
CA GLU A 273 -7.98 12.97 -15.58
C GLU A 273 -6.60 12.71 -16.23
N GLU A 274 -6.49 11.62 -16.99
CA GLU A 274 -5.19 11.11 -17.46
C GLU A 274 -4.38 12.12 -18.28
N THR A 275 -5.03 12.91 -19.14
CA THR A 275 -4.30 13.88 -19.99
C THR A 275 -3.93 15.15 -19.22
N ALA A 276 -4.79 15.61 -18.31
CA ALA A 276 -4.48 16.71 -17.40
C ALA A 276 -3.35 16.34 -16.43
N MET A 277 -3.31 15.10 -15.96
CA MET A 277 -2.20 14.55 -15.18
C MET A 277 -0.88 14.62 -15.96
N LEU A 278 -0.87 14.22 -17.23
CA LEU A 278 0.33 14.27 -18.07
C LEU A 278 0.80 15.71 -18.28
N GLU A 279 -0.09 16.66 -18.54
CA GLU A 279 0.25 18.10 -18.59
C GLU A 279 0.93 18.56 -17.29
N SER A 280 0.39 18.15 -16.15
CA SER A 280 0.96 18.49 -14.83
C SER A 280 2.34 17.88 -14.61
N ILE A 281 2.54 16.61 -14.98
CA ILE A 281 3.86 15.95 -14.91
C ILE A 281 4.88 16.67 -15.80
N GLU A 282 4.45 17.17 -16.95
CA GLU A 282 5.28 17.95 -17.87
C GLU A 282 5.54 19.38 -17.40
N GLY A 283 5.03 19.79 -16.22
CA GLY A 283 5.22 21.13 -15.66
C GLY A 283 4.31 22.20 -16.27
N LYS A 284 3.24 21.77 -16.93
CA LYS A 284 2.24 22.64 -17.54
C LYS A 284 0.98 22.73 -16.66
N ARG A 285 0.10 23.66 -16.98
CA ARG A 285 -1.24 23.69 -16.37
C ARG A 285 -2.02 22.44 -16.77
N GLY A 286 -2.63 21.75 -15.79
CA GLY A 286 -3.47 20.60 -16.03
C GLY A 286 -4.71 20.97 -16.86
N ILE A 287 -4.68 20.59 -18.12
CA ILE A 287 -5.78 20.82 -19.08
C ILE A 287 -6.07 19.50 -19.79
N VAL A 288 -7.34 19.16 -19.91
CA VAL A 288 -7.79 17.97 -20.65
C VAL A 288 -7.49 18.13 -22.13
N ARG A 289 -6.81 17.13 -22.71
CA ARG A 289 -6.53 17.06 -24.14
C ARG A 289 -7.69 16.39 -24.88
N ALA A 290 -7.93 16.80 -26.12
CA ALA A 290 -8.86 16.07 -26.99
C ALA A 290 -8.34 14.69 -27.33
N LYS A 291 -9.22 13.71 -27.38
CA LYS A 291 -8.92 12.32 -27.76
C LYS A 291 -9.70 11.96 -29.02
N PRO A 292 -9.10 11.30 -30.05
CA PRO A 292 -7.72 10.87 -30.18
C PRO A 292 -6.75 12.05 -30.42
N PRO A 293 -5.40 11.83 -30.26
CA PRO A 293 -4.78 10.55 -29.90
C PRO A 293 -5.01 10.17 -28.41
N LEU A 294 -4.94 8.87 -28.14
CA LEU A 294 -4.93 8.36 -26.76
C LEU A 294 -3.54 8.58 -26.15
N PRO A 295 -3.47 8.85 -24.82
CA PRO A 295 -2.22 9.03 -24.11
C PRO A 295 -1.43 7.72 -23.98
#